data_52eb44adc95bd26e43b78a157ddbc167
#
_entry.id   52eb44adc95bd26e43b78a157ddbc167
#
_cell.length_a   1.000
_cell.length_b   1.000
_cell.length_c   1.000
_cell.angle_alpha   90.00
_cell.angle_beta   90.00
_cell.angle_gamma   90.00
#
_symmetry.space_group_name_H-M   'P 1'
#
loop_
_entity.id
_entity.type
_entity.pdbx_description
1 polymer ?
#
loop_
_entity_poly.entity_id
_entity_poly.type
_entity_poly.pdbx_seq_one_letter_code
_entity_poly.pdbx_strand_id
1 'polypeptide(L)'
;MRPHSLGCMMGVALVCFVGVGAADDALPALGPAALAPPASQASDEAAREESAVESPTAARSIGNVNFVASPTTTPAIVYAKMDRSTCEAELAKRAITYTRLTDARGVLAPERLTSRLHGVSFHSALPAAQRPTSPYEIIDCRLILALDDLAVILARYDVVEVVHMSVYRPPYARTWAAGRIGKQHDGALAMDAGSFVKRDGTSLQVERDFHGAIGAPTCGAGTGPNLPTAEALLLRKIACEAATAHLFNVELTPDYNWQHRNHFHLEVTPNVTWFLVH
;
A
#
# COMPACT_ATOMS: atom_id res chain seq x y z
N MET A 1 18.49 -23.61 -67.07
CA MET A 1 17.88 -24.92 -67.26
C MET A 1 16.73 -25.05 -66.26
N ARG A 2 15.54 -25.04 -66.82
CA ARG A 2 14.29 -25.54 -66.18
C ARG A 2 14.28 -27.09 -66.44
N PRO A 3 13.29 -27.87 -65.92
CA PRO A 3 12.15 -27.67 -65.01
C PRO A 3 11.83 -28.94 -64.15
N HIS A 4 10.69 -28.93 -63.43
CA HIS A 4 9.54 -29.86 -63.29
C HIS A 4 9.03 -29.83 -61.85
N SER A 5 7.91 -29.34 -61.46
CA SER A 5 6.47 -29.53 -61.72
C SER A 5 5.93 -30.91 -61.33
N LEU A 6 4.84 -30.88 -60.64
CA LEU A 6 3.66 -31.75 -60.38
C LEU A 6 3.47 -31.98 -58.88
N GLY A 7 2.34 -31.82 -58.24
CA GLY A 7 0.98 -31.64 -58.70
C GLY A 7 0.04 -32.48 -57.87
N CYS A 8 -1.10 -31.90 -57.46
CA CYS A 8 -2.41 -32.56 -57.21
C CYS A 8 -2.51 -33.50 -55.98
N MET A 9 -3.58 -33.61 -55.22
CA MET A 9 -5.03 -33.48 -55.37
C MET A 9 -5.70 -33.46 -53.99
N MET A 10 -6.65 -32.61 -53.79
CA MET A 10 -8.06 -32.77 -53.43
C MET A 10 -8.48 -34.06 -52.68
N GLY A 11 -9.17 -33.84 -51.55
CA GLY A 11 -10.00 -34.82 -50.89
C GLY A 11 -11.01 -34.13 -49.97
N VAL A 12 -12.16 -33.75 -50.55
CA VAL A 12 -13.37 -33.31 -49.84
C VAL A 12 -14.07 -34.56 -49.31
N ALA A 13 -14.35 -34.58 -48.02
CA ALA A 13 -15.34 -35.52 -47.48
C ALA A 13 -16.32 -34.74 -46.62
N LEU A 14 -17.48 -34.51 -47.21
CA LEU A 14 -18.71 -34.03 -46.60
C LEU A 14 -19.40 -35.22 -45.96
N VAL A 15 -19.62 -35.18 -44.65
CA VAL A 15 -20.56 -36.08 -43.96
C VAL A 15 -21.58 -35.25 -43.24
N CYS A 16 -22.78 -35.22 -43.79
CA CYS A 16 -23.99 -34.82 -43.13
C CYS A 16 -24.45 -35.93 -42.17
N PHE A 17 -24.75 -35.60 -40.93
CA PHE A 17 -25.72 -36.36 -40.14
C PHE A 17 -26.72 -35.40 -39.51
N VAL A 18 -27.95 -35.73 -39.78
CA VAL A 18 -29.19 -35.10 -39.37
C VAL A 18 -29.63 -35.72 -38.07
N GLY A 19 -30.08 -34.86 -37.15
CA GLY A 19 -31.31 -35.21 -36.47
C GLY A 19 -31.31 -35.43 -34.97
N VAL A 20 -32.14 -34.63 -34.36
CA VAL A 20 -33.13 -34.90 -33.31
C VAL A 20 -32.72 -34.75 -31.87
N GLY A 21 -33.32 -33.73 -31.24
CA GLY A 21 -34.12 -33.91 -30.03
C GLY A 21 -33.66 -33.14 -28.80
N ALA A 22 -34.27 -32.04 -28.61
CA ALA A 22 -34.70 -31.36 -27.38
C ALA A 22 -34.35 -31.97 -26.02
N ALA A 23 -33.74 -31.18 -25.20
CA ALA A 23 -34.22 -30.92 -23.84
C ALA A 23 -33.60 -29.61 -23.32
N ASP A 24 -34.45 -28.65 -23.08
CA ASP A 24 -34.19 -27.45 -22.29
C ASP A 24 -33.76 -27.85 -20.87
N ASP A 25 -32.53 -27.45 -20.51
CA ASP A 25 -32.19 -27.18 -19.14
C ASP A 25 -31.34 -25.92 -19.14
N ALA A 26 -32.04 -24.80 -18.98
CA ALA A 26 -31.47 -23.49 -18.77
C ALA A 26 -30.79 -23.46 -17.38
N LEU A 27 -29.47 -23.59 -17.37
CA LEU A 27 -28.66 -23.15 -16.24
C LEU A 27 -28.71 -21.62 -16.18
N PRO A 28 -28.98 -21.03 -15.02
CA PRO A 28 -28.98 -19.58 -14.88
C PRO A 28 -27.57 -19.06 -15.14
N ALA A 29 -27.47 -18.14 -16.08
CA ALA A 29 -26.26 -17.34 -16.29
C ALA A 29 -25.87 -16.68 -14.98
N LEU A 30 -24.75 -17.10 -14.42
CA LEU A 30 -24.05 -16.34 -13.38
C LEU A 30 -23.61 -15.02 -14.03
N GLY A 31 -24.36 -13.97 -13.77
CA GLY A 31 -23.98 -12.61 -14.10
C GLY A 31 -22.63 -12.30 -13.48
N PRO A 32 -21.83 -11.40 -14.08
CA PRO A 32 -20.56 -10.99 -13.50
C PRO A 32 -20.82 -10.45 -12.10
N ALA A 33 -20.18 -11.05 -11.11
CA ALA A 33 -20.20 -10.60 -9.75
C ALA A 33 -19.76 -9.14 -9.72
N ALA A 34 -20.64 -8.25 -9.34
CA ALA A 34 -20.35 -6.86 -9.05
C ALA A 34 -19.45 -6.82 -7.80
N LEU A 35 -18.16 -6.84 -8.01
CA LEU A 35 -17.16 -6.63 -6.99
C LEU A 35 -16.64 -5.20 -7.08
N ALA A 36 -17.31 -4.27 -6.41
CA ALA A 36 -16.69 -3.15 -5.73
C ALA A 36 -17.74 -2.52 -4.81
N PRO A 37 -17.53 -2.47 -3.51
CA PRO A 37 -18.24 -1.50 -2.70
C PRO A 37 -17.83 -0.10 -3.15
N PRO A 38 -18.72 0.90 -3.11
CA PRO A 38 -18.38 2.26 -3.51
C PRO A 38 -17.28 2.81 -2.59
N ALA A 39 -16.13 3.06 -3.18
CA ALA A 39 -14.94 3.59 -2.51
C ALA A 39 -15.11 5.01 -1.94
N SER A 40 -16.29 5.63 -2.12
CA SER A 40 -16.52 7.04 -1.78
C SER A 40 -16.94 7.30 -0.33
N GLN A 41 -17.50 6.31 0.38
CA GLN A 41 -17.99 6.57 1.74
C GLN A 41 -16.94 6.29 2.83
N ALA A 42 -16.05 5.32 2.60
CA ALA A 42 -14.99 5.02 3.58
C ALA A 42 -13.91 6.11 3.65
N SER A 43 -13.65 6.82 2.54
CA SER A 43 -12.64 7.88 2.49
C SER A 43 -13.08 9.17 3.19
N ASP A 44 -14.37 9.49 3.18
CA ASP A 44 -14.87 10.72 3.81
C ASP A 44 -14.93 10.61 5.34
N GLU A 45 -15.18 9.40 5.86
CA GLU A 45 -15.28 9.18 7.30
C GLU A 45 -13.89 9.08 7.95
N ALA A 46 -12.94 8.39 7.32
CA ALA A 46 -11.55 8.37 7.77
C ALA A 46 -10.89 9.76 7.74
N ALA A 47 -11.18 10.56 6.68
CA ALA A 47 -10.69 11.92 6.58
C ALA A 47 -11.29 12.86 7.63
N ARG A 48 -12.51 12.61 8.11
CA ARG A 48 -13.15 13.41 9.15
C ARG A 48 -12.60 13.12 10.54
N GLU A 49 -12.31 11.86 10.86
CA GLU A 49 -11.72 11.50 12.16
C GLU A 49 -10.26 12.01 12.29
N GLU A 50 -9.48 11.94 11.22
CA GLU A 50 -8.09 12.42 11.24
C GLU A 50 -7.96 13.96 11.19
N SER A 51 -8.93 14.68 10.60
CA SER A 51 -8.94 16.16 10.63
C SER A 51 -9.23 16.75 12.01
N ALA A 52 -9.75 15.98 12.96
CA ALA A 52 -10.03 16.42 14.32
C ALA A 52 -8.81 16.39 15.24
N VAL A 53 -7.62 15.96 14.75
CA VAL A 53 -6.37 16.04 15.52
C VAL A 53 -5.81 17.45 15.46
N GLU A 54 -6.39 18.34 16.26
CA GLU A 54 -5.78 19.64 16.55
C GLU A 54 -4.40 19.45 17.19
N SER A 55 -3.43 20.31 16.83
CA SER A 55 -2.10 20.35 17.44
C SER A 55 -2.20 20.36 18.96
N PRO A 56 -1.55 19.44 19.67
CA PRO A 56 -1.71 19.34 21.11
C PRO A 56 -0.96 20.47 21.81
N THR A 57 -1.67 21.50 22.24
CA THR A 57 -1.19 22.45 23.27
C THR A 57 -1.61 22.01 24.67
N ALA A 58 -2.30 20.89 24.81
CA ALA A 58 -2.61 20.25 26.08
C ALA A 58 -2.91 18.77 25.84
N ALA A 59 -2.26 17.89 26.59
CA ALA A 59 -2.50 16.46 26.55
C ALA A 59 -3.98 16.16 26.84
N ARG A 60 -4.79 15.94 25.78
CA ARG A 60 -6.09 15.30 25.89
C ARG A 60 -5.90 13.82 25.63
N SER A 61 -6.15 13.03 26.64
CA SER A 61 -6.27 11.58 26.53
C SER A 61 -7.50 11.26 25.68
N ILE A 62 -7.27 10.89 24.41
CA ILE A 62 -8.27 10.21 23.61
C ILE A 62 -7.90 8.72 23.74
N GLY A 63 -8.56 8.03 24.65
CA GLY A 63 -8.45 6.59 24.90
C GLY A 63 -7.07 5.99 24.59
N ASN A 64 -6.16 5.92 25.56
CA ASN A 64 -4.84 5.24 25.53
C ASN A 64 -3.88 5.53 24.35
N VAL A 65 -4.07 6.59 23.61
CA VAL A 65 -3.13 7.00 22.55
C VAL A 65 -2.02 7.87 23.18
N ASN A 66 -0.82 7.33 23.27
CA ASN A 66 0.34 8.06 23.80
C ASN A 66 1.04 8.80 22.67
N PHE A 67 0.88 10.13 22.61
CA PHE A 67 1.71 11.00 21.77
C PHE A 67 3.04 11.24 22.47
N VAL A 68 4.13 10.76 21.91
CA VAL A 68 5.47 11.01 22.41
C VAL A 68 6.12 12.10 21.56
N ALA A 69 6.47 13.22 22.18
CA ALA A 69 7.29 14.24 21.53
C ALA A 69 8.68 13.67 21.21
N SER A 70 9.10 13.77 19.96
CA SER A 70 10.31 13.08 19.48
C SER A 70 11.45 14.03 19.14
N PRO A 71 12.68 13.52 19.18
CA PRO A 71 13.84 14.26 18.72
C PRO A 71 13.67 14.67 17.25
N THR A 72 14.02 15.89 16.92
CA THR A 72 13.90 16.49 15.57
C THR A 72 14.75 15.80 14.50
N THR A 73 15.45 14.74 14.85
CA THR A 73 16.42 14.01 14.02
C THR A 73 15.98 12.60 13.64
N THR A 74 14.74 12.21 13.96
CA THR A 74 14.23 10.88 13.57
C THR A 74 13.93 10.81 12.08
N PRO A 75 14.00 9.61 11.44
CA PRO A 75 13.80 9.45 10.01
C PRO A 75 12.54 10.14 9.50
N ALA A 76 11.37 9.83 10.06
CA ALA A 76 10.11 10.43 9.61
C ALA A 76 10.11 11.96 9.63
N ILE A 77 10.64 12.58 10.68
CA ILE A 77 10.69 14.05 10.80
C ILE A 77 11.72 14.65 9.83
N VAL A 78 12.84 13.96 9.60
CA VAL A 78 13.85 14.41 8.63
C VAL A 78 13.27 14.35 7.22
N TYR A 79 12.67 13.22 6.83
CA TYR A 79 12.09 13.06 5.49
C TYR A 79 10.93 14.01 5.25
N ALA A 80 10.03 14.16 6.21
CA ALA A 80 8.87 15.05 6.12
C ALA A 80 9.22 16.52 5.80
N LYS A 81 10.41 16.96 6.15
CA LYS A 81 10.91 18.33 5.91
C LYS A 81 11.60 18.53 4.56
N MET A 82 11.91 17.45 3.85
CA MET A 82 12.64 17.56 2.58
C MET A 82 11.77 18.19 1.50
N ASP A 83 12.36 19.10 0.74
CA ASP A 83 11.84 19.50 -0.55
C ASP A 83 12.15 18.44 -1.62
N ARG A 84 11.60 18.61 -2.82
CA ARG A 84 11.81 17.67 -3.93
C ARG A 84 13.30 17.45 -4.19
N SER A 85 14.08 18.52 -4.32
CA SER A 85 15.49 18.44 -4.75
C SER A 85 16.34 17.69 -3.72
N THR A 86 16.16 17.99 -2.44
CA THR A 86 16.85 17.34 -1.33
C THR A 86 16.47 15.86 -1.24
N CYS A 87 15.19 15.57 -1.38
CA CYS A 87 14.69 14.18 -1.32
C CYS A 87 15.22 13.34 -2.48
N GLU A 88 15.12 13.83 -3.72
CA GLU A 88 15.64 13.12 -4.90
C GLU A 88 17.16 12.92 -4.85
N ALA A 89 17.91 13.89 -4.30
CA ALA A 89 19.34 13.74 -4.07
C ALA A 89 19.65 12.61 -3.06
N GLU A 90 18.81 12.44 -2.02
CA GLU A 90 18.96 11.35 -1.08
C GLU A 90 18.59 9.99 -1.70
N LEU A 91 17.54 9.92 -2.56
CA LEU A 91 17.25 8.70 -3.34
C LEU A 91 18.45 8.31 -4.23
N ALA A 92 19.05 9.29 -4.93
CA ALA A 92 20.22 9.04 -5.77
C ALA A 92 21.42 8.53 -4.95
N LYS A 93 21.68 9.11 -3.79
CA LYS A 93 22.74 8.67 -2.86
C LYS A 93 22.54 7.24 -2.38
N ARG A 94 21.29 6.81 -2.19
CA ARG A 94 20.93 5.44 -1.82
C ARG A 94 20.85 4.49 -3.03
N ALA A 95 21.14 4.95 -4.23
CA ALA A 95 21.03 4.22 -5.50
C ALA A 95 19.62 3.67 -5.76
N ILE A 96 18.57 4.34 -5.27
CA ILE A 96 17.18 3.99 -5.50
C ILE A 96 16.78 4.48 -6.89
N THR A 97 16.22 3.58 -7.71
CA THR A 97 15.77 3.92 -9.06
C THR A 97 14.25 4.10 -9.11
N TYR A 98 13.84 5.15 -9.81
CA TYR A 98 12.44 5.53 -9.94
C TYR A 98 12.20 6.26 -11.26
N THR A 99 10.93 6.38 -11.64
CA THR A 99 10.49 7.27 -12.72
C THR A 99 9.87 8.50 -12.11
N ARG A 100 10.46 9.66 -12.38
CA ARG A 100 9.88 10.96 -11.99
C ARG A 100 8.60 11.21 -12.75
N LEU A 101 7.56 11.65 -12.06
CA LEU A 101 6.30 12.06 -12.66
C LEU A 101 6.17 13.59 -12.63
N THR A 102 5.56 14.14 -13.67
CA THR A 102 5.39 15.59 -13.81
C THR A 102 4.08 16.09 -13.24
N ASP A 103 3.08 15.23 -13.14
CA ASP A 103 1.74 15.60 -12.70
C ASP A 103 1.13 14.53 -11.79
N ALA A 104 1.02 14.87 -10.52
CA ALA A 104 0.18 14.18 -9.54
C ALA A 104 -0.35 15.24 -8.57
N ARG A 105 -1.64 15.53 -8.67
CA ARG A 105 -2.26 16.61 -7.89
C ARG A 105 -2.07 16.39 -6.39
N GLY A 106 -1.51 17.39 -5.71
CA GLY A 106 -1.26 17.32 -4.27
C GLY A 106 0.06 16.68 -3.88
N VAL A 107 0.79 16.04 -4.80
CA VAL A 107 2.05 15.38 -4.48
C VAL A 107 3.22 16.33 -4.74
N LEU A 108 4.10 16.51 -3.75
CA LEU A 108 5.25 17.41 -3.86
C LEU A 108 6.31 16.85 -4.81
N ALA A 109 6.64 15.59 -4.66
CA ALA A 109 7.67 14.90 -5.42
C ALA A 109 7.14 13.53 -5.88
N PRO A 110 6.24 13.49 -6.89
CA PRO A 110 5.61 12.27 -7.32
C PRO A 110 6.60 11.40 -8.12
N GLU A 111 6.75 10.18 -7.65
CA GLU A 111 7.65 9.18 -8.21
C GLU A 111 6.92 7.85 -8.40
N ARG A 112 7.46 7.03 -9.28
CA ARG A 112 7.07 5.63 -9.43
C ARG A 112 8.32 4.78 -9.22
N LEU A 113 8.30 3.95 -8.21
CA LEU A 113 9.43 3.08 -7.87
C LEU A 113 9.65 2.04 -8.99
N THR A 114 10.89 1.89 -9.45
CA THR A 114 11.26 0.94 -10.51
C THR A 114 12.25 -0.13 -10.04
N SER A 115 12.79 0.02 -8.83
CA SER A 115 13.68 -0.96 -8.21
C SER A 115 13.05 -1.57 -6.96
N ARG A 116 13.64 -2.66 -6.50
CA ARG A 116 13.42 -3.17 -5.15
C ARG A 116 14.22 -2.35 -4.15
N LEU A 117 13.68 -2.15 -2.96
CA LEU A 117 14.37 -1.54 -1.84
C LEU A 117 14.92 -2.68 -0.96
N HIS A 118 16.23 -2.78 -0.81
CA HIS A 118 16.89 -3.88 -0.06
C HIS A 118 16.36 -5.30 -0.40
N GLY A 119 15.99 -5.51 -1.68
CA GLY A 119 15.44 -6.78 -2.14
C GLY A 119 13.92 -6.94 -1.96
N VAL A 120 13.23 -5.96 -1.36
CA VAL A 120 11.78 -5.92 -1.17
C VAL A 120 11.12 -5.12 -2.28
N SER A 121 10.10 -5.68 -2.94
CA SER A 121 9.24 -4.96 -3.89
C SER A 121 8.01 -4.38 -3.18
N PHE A 122 7.64 -3.16 -3.53
CA PHE A 122 6.43 -2.49 -3.06
C PHE A 122 5.53 -2.24 -4.26
N HIS A 123 4.29 -2.74 -4.23
CA HIS A 123 3.35 -2.54 -5.32
C HIS A 123 1.90 -2.77 -4.86
N SER A 124 0.95 -2.23 -5.64
CA SER A 124 -0.46 -2.44 -5.36
C SER A 124 -0.92 -3.87 -5.64
N ALA A 125 -2.09 -4.24 -5.12
CA ALA A 125 -2.75 -5.51 -5.41
C ALA A 125 -3.24 -5.64 -6.87
N LEU A 126 -3.06 -4.62 -7.70
CA LEU A 126 -3.43 -4.67 -9.11
C LEU A 126 -2.60 -5.69 -9.90
N PRO A 127 -3.17 -6.28 -10.95
CA PRO A 127 -2.40 -7.09 -11.89
C PRO A 127 -1.17 -6.34 -12.43
N ALA A 128 -0.05 -7.03 -12.61
CA ALA A 128 1.23 -6.43 -13.01
C ALA A 128 1.12 -5.54 -14.28
N ALA A 129 0.28 -5.93 -15.25
CA ALA A 129 0.06 -5.16 -16.48
C ALA A 129 -0.64 -3.80 -16.25
N GLN A 130 -1.34 -3.61 -15.14
CA GLN A 130 -2.07 -2.37 -14.81
C GLN A 130 -1.23 -1.42 -13.94
N ARG A 131 -0.25 -1.93 -13.21
CA ARG A 131 0.57 -1.16 -12.28
C ARG A 131 1.30 0.01 -12.92
N PRO A 132 1.92 -0.12 -14.12
CA PRO A 132 2.72 0.96 -14.71
C PRO A 132 1.97 2.26 -14.96
N THR A 133 0.65 2.21 -15.14
CA THR A 133 -0.20 3.38 -15.41
C THR A 133 -1.13 3.73 -14.25
N SER A 134 -1.16 2.92 -13.20
CA SER A 134 -2.05 3.13 -12.06
C SER A 134 -1.62 4.31 -11.20
N PRO A 135 -2.56 5.15 -10.75
CA PRO A 135 -2.25 6.16 -9.74
C PRO A 135 -1.83 5.54 -8.40
N TYR A 136 -2.26 4.32 -8.08
CA TYR A 136 -1.92 3.66 -6.82
C TYR A 136 -0.42 3.36 -6.66
N GLU A 137 0.35 3.37 -7.75
CA GLU A 137 1.80 3.20 -7.75
C GLU A 137 2.56 4.54 -7.66
N ILE A 138 1.86 5.67 -7.49
CA ILE A 138 2.49 6.97 -7.29
C ILE A 138 2.82 7.13 -5.81
N ILE A 139 4.08 7.42 -5.53
CA ILE A 139 4.63 7.56 -4.18
C ILE A 139 5.33 8.90 -4.10
N ASP A 140 5.15 9.67 -3.02
CA ASP A 140 5.99 10.84 -2.78
C ASP A 140 7.42 10.38 -2.40
N CYS A 141 8.42 11.06 -2.92
CA CYS A 141 9.83 10.77 -2.65
C CYS A 141 10.13 10.54 -1.16
N ARG A 142 9.54 11.34 -0.27
CA ARG A 142 9.75 11.26 1.19
C ARG A 142 9.25 9.94 1.78
N LEU A 143 8.13 9.43 1.27
CA LEU A 143 7.63 8.11 1.65
C LEU A 143 8.55 6.99 1.14
N ILE A 144 9.13 7.14 -0.06
CA ILE A 144 10.09 6.15 -0.59
C ILE A 144 11.29 6.00 0.37
N LEU A 145 11.82 7.10 0.92
CA LEU A 145 12.92 7.02 1.90
C LEU A 145 12.52 6.25 3.17
N ALA A 146 11.32 6.46 3.68
CA ALA A 146 10.83 5.72 4.85
C ALA A 146 10.59 4.24 4.52
N LEU A 147 10.11 3.94 3.31
CA LEU A 147 9.95 2.55 2.83
C LEU A 147 11.29 1.85 2.59
N ASP A 148 12.33 2.59 2.19
CA ASP A 148 13.69 2.06 2.07
C ASP A 148 14.23 1.61 3.44
N ASP A 149 14.08 2.43 4.47
CA ASP A 149 14.44 2.07 5.83
C ASP A 149 13.58 0.90 6.37
N LEU A 150 12.28 0.87 6.08
CA LEU A 150 11.40 -0.26 6.40
C LEU A 150 11.86 -1.55 5.71
N ALA A 151 12.31 -1.45 4.45
CA ALA A 151 12.78 -2.62 3.70
C ALA A 151 14.00 -3.29 4.35
N VAL A 152 14.85 -2.54 5.04
CA VAL A 152 15.95 -3.10 5.85
C VAL A 152 15.39 -3.98 6.99
N ILE A 153 14.30 -3.55 7.63
CA ILE A 153 13.61 -4.35 8.66
C ILE A 153 13.02 -5.61 8.03
N LEU A 154 12.27 -5.44 6.94
CA LEU A 154 11.57 -6.52 6.25
C LEU A 154 12.51 -7.62 5.74
N ALA A 155 13.67 -7.23 5.18
CA ALA A 155 14.67 -8.16 4.67
C ALA A 155 15.20 -9.10 5.75
N ARG A 156 15.28 -8.67 7.02
CA ARG A 156 15.71 -9.52 8.16
C ARG A 156 14.72 -10.65 8.47
N TYR A 157 13.48 -10.51 8.00
CA TYR A 157 12.40 -11.50 8.18
C TYR A 157 12.09 -12.27 6.90
N ASP A 158 12.99 -12.20 5.90
CA ASP A 158 12.82 -12.82 4.59
C ASP A 158 11.59 -12.32 3.83
N VAL A 159 11.05 -11.14 4.17
CA VAL A 159 10.01 -10.49 3.38
C VAL A 159 10.64 -9.92 2.11
N VAL A 160 10.08 -10.28 0.97
CA VAL A 160 10.56 -9.88 -0.36
C VAL A 160 9.55 -9.06 -1.16
N GLU A 161 8.32 -8.94 -0.63
CA GLU A 161 7.25 -8.20 -1.30
C GLU A 161 6.27 -7.63 -0.28
N VAL A 162 5.87 -6.38 -0.46
CA VAL A 162 4.77 -5.73 0.22
C VAL A 162 3.70 -5.41 -0.81
N VAL A 163 2.50 -5.96 -0.59
CA VAL A 163 1.33 -5.66 -1.42
C VAL A 163 0.46 -4.67 -0.69
N HIS A 164 0.36 -3.46 -1.25
CA HIS A 164 -0.46 -2.40 -0.67
C HIS A 164 -1.82 -2.26 -1.36
N MET A 165 -2.80 -1.75 -0.64
CA MET A 165 -4.12 -1.44 -1.16
C MET A 165 -4.11 -0.12 -1.91
N SER A 166 -3.44 0.89 -1.36
CA SER A 166 -3.28 2.20 -1.97
C SER A 166 -2.07 2.94 -1.39
N VAL A 167 -1.51 3.84 -2.20
CA VAL A 167 -0.64 4.92 -1.75
C VAL A 167 -1.28 6.24 -2.13
N TYR A 168 -1.34 6.58 -3.41
CA TYR A 168 -1.93 7.83 -3.87
C TYR A 168 -3.42 7.66 -4.20
N ARG A 169 -4.24 8.51 -3.58
CA ARG A 169 -5.66 8.68 -3.88
C ARG A 169 -5.84 10.09 -4.47
N PRO A 170 -6.01 10.24 -5.79
CA PRO A 170 -6.13 11.57 -6.41
C PRO A 170 -7.25 12.39 -5.79
N PRO A 171 -6.99 13.58 -5.22
CA PRO A 171 -8.04 14.42 -4.68
C PRO A 171 -8.96 14.96 -5.79
N TYR A 172 -10.21 15.24 -5.44
CA TYR A 172 -11.20 15.73 -6.41
C TYR A 172 -10.76 17.06 -7.05
N ALA A 173 -10.67 17.07 -8.39
CA ALA A 173 -10.20 18.22 -9.15
C ALA A 173 -10.98 19.52 -8.87
N ARG A 174 -12.31 19.40 -8.66
CA ARG A 174 -13.20 20.56 -8.49
C ARG A 174 -13.02 21.28 -7.15
N THR A 175 -12.56 20.58 -6.12
CA THR A 175 -12.44 21.12 -4.75
C THR A 175 -11.00 21.35 -4.33
N TRP A 176 -10.04 20.96 -5.17
CA TRP A 176 -8.62 21.07 -4.85
C TRP A 176 -8.02 22.36 -5.40
N ALA A 177 -7.52 23.22 -4.52
CA ALA A 177 -6.88 24.47 -4.91
C ALA A 177 -5.59 24.20 -5.69
N ALA A 178 -5.32 24.99 -6.73
CA ALA A 178 -4.10 24.91 -7.51
C ALA A 178 -2.87 25.09 -6.61
N GLY A 179 -1.86 24.25 -6.76
CA GLY A 179 -0.62 24.30 -5.97
C GLY A 179 -0.74 23.81 -4.51
N ARG A 180 -1.92 23.41 -4.05
CA ARG A 180 -2.06 22.82 -2.72
C ARG A 180 -1.31 21.47 -2.67
N ILE A 181 -0.48 21.30 -1.64
CA ILE A 181 0.16 20.01 -1.33
C ILE A 181 -0.75 19.22 -0.39
N GLY A 182 -0.95 17.95 -0.73
CA GLY A 182 -1.75 17.00 0.04
C GLY A 182 -0.99 16.45 1.25
N LYS A 183 -1.75 15.79 2.11
CA LYS A 183 -1.26 14.96 3.22
C LYS A 183 -1.72 13.54 2.97
N GLN A 184 -1.24 12.60 3.75
CA GLN A 184 -1.70 11.20 3.67
C GLN A 184 -1.73 10.70 2.21
N HIS A 185 -2.81 10.03 1.82
CA HIS A 185 -2.99 9.51 0.47
C HIS A 185 -3.13 10.59 -0.61
N ASP A 186 -3.71 11.77 -0.30
CA ASP A 186 -3.79 12.89 -1.24
C ASP A 186 -2.41 13.45 -1.63
N GLY A 187 -1.43 13.31 -0.73
CA GLY A 187 -0.04 13.68 -0.93
C GLY A 187 0.87 12.53 -1.34
N ALA A 188 0.33 11.31 -1.49
CA ALA A 188 1.09 10.07 -1.68
C ALA A 188 2.13 9.83 -0.57
N LEU A 189 1.81 10.27 0.66
CA LEU A 189 2.65 10.22 1.85
C LEU A 189 2.25 9.10 2.82
N ALA A 190 1.20 8.35 2.52
CA ALA A 190 0.74 7.20 3.28
C ALA A 190 0.64 5.96 2.40
N MET A 191 0.89 4.79 2.98
CA MET A 191 0.73 3.48 2.36
C MET A 191 -0.15 2.59 3.23
N ASP A 192 -1.16 1.98 2.63
CA ASP A 192 -2.00 0.95 3.25
C ASP A 192 -1.44 -0.44 2.92
N ALA A 193 -0.53 -0.96 3.73
CA ALA A 193 0.12 -2.25 3.51
C ALA A 193 -0.79 -3.41 3.96
N GLY A 194 -1.35 -4.16 2.99
CA GLY A 194 -2.30 -5.24 3.24
C GLY A 194 -1.66 -6.61 3.45
N SER A 195 -0.50 -6.87 2.83
CA SER A 195 0.20 -8.14 3.02
C SER A 195 1.71 -8.04 2.80
N PHE A 196 2.42 -8.96 3.43
CA PHE A 196 3.87 -9.11 3.37
C PHE A 196 4.20 -10.54 2.91
N VAL A 197 4.88 -10.68 1.76
CA VAL A 197 5.19 -11.98 1.18
C VAL A 197 6.64 -12.32 1.46
N LYS A 198 6.88 -13.50 2.03
CA LYS A 198 8.21 -14.01 2.33
C LYS A 198 8.81 -14.69 1.10
N ARG A 199 10.12 -14.87 1.14
CA ARG A 199 10.90 -15.53 0.09
C ARG A 199 10.44 -16.95 -0.21
N ASP A 200 9.92 -17.68 0.78
CA ASP A 200 9.38 -19.02 0.63
C ASP A 200 7.96 -19.07 0.05
N GLY A 201 7.37 -17.91 -0.28
CA GLY A 201 6.01 -17.77 -0.78
C GLY A 201 4.95 -17.65 0.31
N THR A 202 5.29 -17.73 1.58
CA THR A 202 4.35 -17.47 2.68
C THR A 202 3.85 -16.04 2.61
N SER A 203 2.53 -15.85 2.59
CA SER A 203 1.89 -14.53 2.59
C SER A 203 1.27 -14.25 3.95
N LEU A 204 1.78 -13.24 4.63
CA LEU A 204 1.25 -12.69 5.87
C LEU A 204 0.16 -11.66 5.50
N GLN A 205 -1.09 -12.03 5.66
CA GLN A 205 -2.24 -11.17 5.40
C GLN A 205 -2.62 -10.42 6.68
N VAL A 206 -2.56 -9.09 6.69
CA VAL A 206 -2.82 -8.30 7.90
C VAL A 206 -4.21 -8.62 8.46
N GLU A 207 -5.24 -8.66 7.62
CA GLU A 207 -6.63 -8.96 8.04
C GLU A 207 -6.78 -10.33 8.70
N ARG A 208 -6.11 -11.34 8.17
CA ARG A 208 -6.23 -12.72 8.65
C ARG A 208 -5.31 -13.04 9.82
N ASP A 209 -4.08 -12.51 9.77
CA ASP A 209 -2.97 -13.04 10.56
C ASP A 209 -2.55 -12.12 11.72
N PHE A 210 -3.03 -10.87 11.79
CA PHE A 210 -2.59 -9.94 12.83
C PHE A 210 -3.18 -10.28 14.22
N HIS A 211 -4.40 -10.78 14.28
CA HIS A 211 -5.12 -11.16 15.50
C HIS A 211 -5.11 -10.09 16.59
N GLY A 212 -5.41 -8.83 16.19
CA GLY A 212 -5.46 -7.69 17.08
C GLY A 212 -6.78 -7.54 17.84
N ALA A 213 -6.83 -6.50 18.68
CA ALA A 213 -8.05 -6.06 19.37
C ALA A 213 -8.14 -4.53 19.30
N ILE A 214 -9.22 -4.01 18.75
CA ILE A 214 -9.46 -2.57 18.65
C ILE A 214 -9.33 -1.90 20.03
N GLY A 215 -8.50 -0.87 20.11
CA GLY A 215 -8.20 -0.14 21.33
C GLY A 215 -7.05 -0.73 22.17
N ALA A 216 -6.49 -1.89 21.77
CA ALA A 216 -5.32 -2.46 22.45
C ALA A 216 -4.04 -1.80 21.94
N PRO A 217 -3.03 -1.57 22.79
CA PRO A 217 -1.75 -1.08 22.32
C PRO A 217 -1.04 -2.13 21.49
N THR A 218 -0.52 -1.74 20.32
CA THR A 218 0.22 -2.65 19.43
C THR A 218 1.59 -3.02 19.99
N CYS A 219 2.31 -2.04 20.54
CA CYS A 219 3.70 -2.18 20.98
C CYS A 219 3.86 -1.86 22.46
N GLY A 220 4.84 -2.49 23.11
CA GLY A 220 5.19 -2.26 24.49
C GLY A 220 5.18 -3.52 25.34
N ALA A 221 5.53 -3.37 26.62
CA ALA A 221 5.56 -4.49 27.55
C ALA A 221 4.13 -5.01 27.83
N GLY A 222 3.95 -6.32 27.73
CA GLY A 222 2.66 -6.97 28.00
C GLY A 222 1.65 -6.88 26.85
N THR A 223 2.03 -6.34 25.69
CA THR A 223 1.20 -6.34 24.48
C THR A 223 1.40 -7.63 23.68
N GLY A 224 0.36 -8.04 22.95
CA GLY A 224 0.45 -9.23 22.10
C GLY A 224 -0.84 -9.47 21.33
N PRO A 225 -0.81 -10.38 20.35
CA PRO A 225 -2.01 -10.76 19.62
C PRO A 225 -2.94 -11.63 20.48
N ASN A 226 -4.26 -11.57 20.20
CA ASN A 226 -5.25 -12.41 20.85
C ASN A 226 -4.99 -13.91 20.58
N LEU A 227 -4.43 -14.23 19.41
CA LEU A 227 -3.99 -15.55 19.03
C LEU A 227 -2.51 -15.47 18.61
N PRO A 228 -1.55 -15.95 19.43
CA PRO A 228 -0.11 -15.79 19.21
C PRO A 228 0.45 -16.81 18.19
N THR A 229 -0.01 -16.72 16.94
CA THR A 229 0.59 -17.46 15.82
C THR A 229 1.96 -16.87 15.46
N ALA A 230 2.77 -17.62 14.73
CA ALA A 230 4.07 -17.15 14.25
C ALA A 230 3.91 -15.91 13.35
N GLU A 231 2.86 -15.90 12.53
CA GLU A 231 2.52 -14.80 11.63
C GLU A 231 2.11 -13.54 12.40
N ALA A 232 1.24 -13.68 13.42
CA ALA A 232 0.79 -12.58 14.26
C ALA A 232 1.94 -11.94 15.03
N LEU A 233 2.82 -12.76 15.60
CA LEU A 233 4.00 -12.29 16.30
C LEU A 233 4.98 -11.58 15.36
N LEU A 234 5.13 -12.07 14.14
CA LEU A 234 6.00 -11.46 13.14
C LEU A 234 5.45 -10.12 12.64
N LEU A 235 4.15 -10.04 12.31
CA LEU A 235 3.52 -8.79 11.90
C LEU A 235 3.67 -7.70 12.96
N ARG A 236 3.39 -8.03 14.24
CA ARG A 236 3.60 -7.09 15.36
C ARG A 236 5.06 -6.69 15.52
N LYS A 237 5.98 -7.64 15.35
CA LYS A 237 7.40 -7.35 15.46
C LYS A 237 7.87 -6.39 14.38
N ILE A 238 7.40 -6.54 13.14
CA ILE A 238 7.68 -5.61 12.04
C ILE A 238 7.15 -4.21 12.40
N ALA A 239 5.89 -4.09 12.80
CA ALA A 239 5.28 -2.83 13.20
C ALA A 239 6.07 -2.19 14.36
N CYS A 240 6.34 -2.92 15.43
CA CYS A 240 7.04 -2.35 16.59
C CYS A 240 8.51 -1.99 16.35
N GLU A 241 9.19 -2.65 15.42
CA GLU A 241 10.54 -2.24 15.01
C GLU A 241 10.50 -0.97 14.16
N ALA A 242 9.52 -0.82 13.25
CA ALA A 242 9.32 0.41 12.48
C ALA A 242 8.98 1.60 13.41
N ALA A 243 8.07 1.38 14.37
CA ALA A 243 7.72 2.36 15.39
C ALA A 243 8.93 2.76 16.25
N THR A 244 9.72 1.80 16.72
CA THR A 244 10.92 2.06 17.52
C THR A 244 11.97 2.86 16.76
N ALA A 245 12.11 2.59 15.46
CA ALA A 245 13.00 3.33 14.56
C ALA A 245 12.41 4.69 14.13
N HIS A 246 11.17 4.98 14.47
CA HIS A 246 10.46 6.22 14.10
C HIS A 246 10.46 6.45 12.59
N LEU A 247 10.16 5.40 11.80
CA LEU A 247 10.17 5.47 10.34
C LEU A 247 8.99 6.27 9.80
N PHE A 248 7.86 6.25 10.51
CA PHE A 248 6.61 6.91 10.16
C PHE A 248 6.13 7.81 11.30
N ASN A 249 5.48 8.92 10.97
CA ASN A 249 4.83 9.76 11.99
C ASN A 249 3.51 9.14 12.47
N VAL A 250 2.81 8.45 11.57
CA VAL A 250 1.59 7.72 11.87
C VAL A 250 1.78 6.28 11.43
N GLU A 251 1.59 5.37 12.37
CA GLU A 251 1.62 3.93 12.14
C GLU A 251 0.40 3.31 12.83
N LEU A 252 -0.62 2.99 12.03
CA LEU A 252 -1.87 2.41 12.51
C LEU A 252 -1.95 0.95 12.09
N THR A 253 -2.34 0.10 13.03
CA THR A 253 -2.51 -1.34 12.83
C THR A 253 -3.98 -1.72 13.05
N PRO A 254 -4.36 -3.00 12.89
CA PRO A 254 -5.70 -3.47 13.23
C PRO A 254 -6.15 -3.24 14.68
N ASP A 255 -5.23 -2.88 15.56
CA ASP A 255 -5.58 -2.51 16.94
C ASP A 255 -6.20 -1.12 17.04
N TYR A 256 -6.00 -0.24 16.05
CA TYR A 256 -6.47 1.14 16.12
C TYR A 256 -7.98 1.26 16.01
N ASN A 257 -8.56 0.86 14.87
CA ASN A 257 -10.01 0.93 14.64
C ASN A 257 -10.45 -0.04 13.53
N TRP A 258 -11.77 -0.10 13.28
CA TRP A 258 -12.34 -0.98 12.27
C TRP A 258 -11.87 -0.68 10.84
N GLN A 259 -11.60 0.57 10.51
CA GLN A 259 -11.15 0.98 9.18
C GLN A 259 -9.76 0.41 8.86
N HIS A 260 -8.90 0.23 9.87
CA HIS A 260 -7.54 -0.30 9.74
C HIS A 260 -7.43 -1.81 10.00
N ARG A 261 -8.56 -2.56 10.14
CA ARG A 261 -8.56 -3.99 10.47
C ARG A 261 -7.78 -4.88 9.49
N ASN A 262 -7.54 -4.42 8.26
CA ASN A 262 -7.00 -5.24 7.16
C ASN A 262 -5.68 -4.73 6.57
N HIS A 263 -5.07 -3.69 7.15
CA HIS A 263 -3.81 -3.14 6.68
C HIS A 263 -3.06 -2.40 7.79
N PHE A 264 -1.78 -2.16 7.56
CA PHE A 264 -1.02 -1.16 8.29
C PHE A 264 -1.06 0.15 7.50
N HIS A 265 -1.49 1.22 8.14
CA HIS A 265 -1.39 2.56 7.59
C HIS A 265 -0.07 3.17 8.05
N LEU A 266 0.82 3.45 7.09
CA LEU A 266 2.19 3.91 7.32
C LEU A 266 2.36 5.29 6.68
N GLU A 267 2.55 6.37 7.47
CA GLU A 267 2.53 7.74 6.96
C GLU A 267 3.73 8.56 7.40
N VAL A 268 4.27 9.36 6.48
CA VAL A 268 5.21 10.45 6.72
C VAL A 268 4.44 11.77 6.67
N THR A 269 4.18 12.36 7.83
CA THR A 269 3.35 13.58 7.96
C THR A 269 4.21 14.85 7.98
N PRO A 270 4.07 15.77 7.01
CA PRO A 270 4.77 17.04 7.03
C PRO A 270 4.32 17.97 8.18
N ASN A 271 5.28 18.75 8.67
CA ASN A 271 5.06 19.80 9.69
C ASN A 271 4.55 19.30 11.05
N VAL A 272 4.88 18.07 11.42
CA VAL A 272 4.60 17.53 12.75
C VAL A 272 5.89 17.13 13.46
N THR A 273 5.84 17.06 14.79
CA THR A 273 6.95 16.66 15.68
C THR A 273 6.53 15.57 16.66
N TRP A 274 5.43 14.89 16.37
CA TRP A 274 4.85 13.84 17.19
C TRP A 274 4.76 12.53 16.39
N PHE A 275 4.54 11.44 17.12
CA PHE A 275 4.28 10.12 16.58
C PHE A 275 2.97 9.57 17.14
N LEU A 276 2.22 8.88 16.28
CA LEU A 276 1.06 8.09 16.63
C LEU A 276 1.34 6.65 16.21
N VAL A 277 1.43 5.77 17.18
CA VAL A 277 1.58 4.32 16.97
C VAL A 277 0.46 3.62 17.70
N HIS A 278 -0.34 2.86 16.96
CA HIS A 278 -1.47 2.15 17.55
C HIS A 278 -1.83 0.87 16.82
#